data_2ffd4b70ff72bfbca52b53e34ec8fe4a
#
_entry.id   2ffd4b70ff72bfbca52b53e34ec8fe4a
#
_cell.length_a   1.000
_cell.length_b   1.000
_cell.length_c   1.000
_cell.angle_alpha   90.00
_cell.angle_beta   90.00
_cell.angle_gamma   90.00
#
_symmetry.space_group_name_H-M   'P 1'
#
loop_
_entity.id
_entity.type
_entity.pdbx_description
1 polymer ?
#
loop_
_entity_poly.entity_id
_entity_poly.type
_entity_poly.pdbx_seq_one_letter_code
_entity_poly.pdbx_strand_id
1 'polypeptide(L)'
;MNGSMFIGTWWALVPPLLAILLAFVTKEVYSSLFIGSAVGVLLYTGFHPWDAFTSFFEILRNSMNINILIFDILLGMVVVLMAKSGGSAAYGKWAGTKIKTKRSALLATMGLGVLIFVDDYFNCLTVGSVMRPVTDSHKVSRAKLAYIIDSTAAPICIIAPISSWAAAVNSYVPADAGISGFQLFLRTIPYNLYAILTIAMVFYICYTGFDFGQMKLHEDNAAKGDLFTTGGEEFEQVSEQEVNPNGKVIDLVLPVAVLIVSAIGAMVYTGFLGGADNVISAFAGCDAETSLIFASVVTILFMMALYLPRKVITFKSFMDSLSEGFKLMVPAVTILVFAWTLKGVGDAMGLAQFVGSVVGDHASASIFIPVVLFAVAVFLSFSTGTSWGTFAILVPIATGMFAAGTNLEMMIISVSAVLAGAVCGDHISPISDTTVMSSAGAQSNHLNHVSTQMQYAAVTACVCLVGYLIAAVTRSWWITLGVSLLLLLAVLTGMRRFCAKKAENGKK
;
A
#
# COMPACT_ATOMS: atom_id res chain seq x y z
N MET A 1 6.65 -32.43 24.38
CA MET A 1 5.66 -32.82 23.37
C MET A 1 6.39 -33.51 22.25
N ASN A 2 6.00 -34.76 21.91
CA ASN A 2 6.55 -35.41 20.72
C ASN A 2 6.08 -34.55 19.52
N GLY A 3 7.02 -33.97 18.78
CA GLY A 3 6.70 -33.10 17.66
C GLY A 3 5.74 -33.79 16.68
N SER A 4 4.69 -33.08 16.25
CA SER A 4 3.75 -33.58 15.24
C SER A 4 4.54 -33.99 13.97
N MET A 5 4.20 -35.15 13.39
CA MET A 5 4.82 -35.65 12.15
C MET A 5 4.69 -34.67 10.97
N PHE A 6 3.93 -33.60 11.13
CA PHE A 6 3.66 -32.59 10.11
C PHE A 6 4.68 -31.44 10.12
N ILE A 7 5.45 -31.26 11.20
CA ILE A 7 6.42 -30.15 11.34
C ILE A 7 7.63 -30.39 10.43
N GLY A 8 8.09 -29.32 9.76
CA GLY A 8 9.25 -29.35 8.87
C GLY A 8 9.02 -30.11 7.55
N THR A 9 7.78 -30.42 7.21
CA THR A 9 7.40 -31.15 6.01
C THR A 9 6.54 -30.28 5.09
N TRP A 10 6.14 -30.82 3.93
CA TRP A 10 5.26 -30.12 3.00
C TRP A 10 3.91 -29.70 3.61
N TRP A 11 3.49 -30.30 4.71
CA TRP A 11 2.30 -29.93 5.47
C TRP A 11 2.39 -28.49 6.04
N ALA A 12 3.60 -27.95 6.20
CA ALA A 12 3.80 -26.55 6.61
C ALA A 12 3.28 -25.54 5.57
N LEU A 13 3.11 -25.96 4.30
CA LEU A 13 2.49 -25.13 3.26
C LEU A 13 0.96 -25.10 3.35
N VAL A 14 0.33 -26.07 4.03
CA VAL A 14 -1.14 -26.18 4.04
C VAL A 14 -1.83 -24.96 4.65
N PRO A 15 -1.41 -24.40 5.80
CA PRO A 15 -2.05 -23.22 6.38
C PRO A 15 -2.08 -22.00 5.42
N PRO A 16 -0.94 -21.54 4.86
CA PRO A 16 -0.95 -20.40 3.96
C PRO A 16 -1.67 -20.69 2.63
N LEU A 17 -1.50 -21.91 2.06
CA LEU A 17 -2.21 -22.28 0.82
C LEU A 17 -3.71 -22.38 1.03
N LEU A 18 -4.16 -22.88 2.18
CA LEU A 18 -5.58 -22.91 2.52
C LEU A 18 -6.14 -21.49 2.70
N ALA A 19 -5.42 -20.60 3.39
CA ALA A 19 -5.80 -19.20 3.52
C ALA A 19 -5.94 -18.54 2.15
N ILE A 20 -4.97 -18.75 1.24
CA ILE A 20 -5.01 -18.25 -0.14
C ILE A 20 -6.24 -18.80 -0.89
N LEU A 21 -6.45 -20.12 -0.85
CA LEU A 21 -7.56 -20.77 -1.55
C LEU A 21 -8.92 -20.26 -1.04
N LEU A 22 -9.09 -20.19 0.29
CA LEU A 22 -10.32 -19.68 0.89
C LEU A 22 -10.55 -18.21 0.53
N ALA A 23 -9.53 -17.35 0.62
CA ALA A 23 -9.64 -15.96 0.26
C ALA A 23 -10.05 -15.78 -1.22
N PHE A 24 -9.50 -16.60 -2.11
CA PHE A 24 -9.88 -16.61 -3.52
C PHE A 24 -11.35 -17.02 -3.73
N VAL A 25 -11.81 -18.08 -3.04
CA VAL A 25 -13.16 -18.62 -3.22
C VAL A 25 -14.21 -17.75 -2.52
N THR A 26 -13.94 -17.33 -1.29
CA THR A 26 -14.91 -16.59 -0.45
C THR A 26 -14.86 -15.09 -0.68
N LYS A 27 -13.75 -14.57 -1.22
CA LYS A 27 -13.42 -13.14 -1.34
C LYS A 27 -13.45 -12.42 0.01
N GLU A 28 -13.11 -13.15 1.08
CA GLU A 28 -13.14 -12.67 2.44
C GLU A 28 -11.83 -13.03 3.16
N VAL A 29 -11.10 -12.05 3.67
CA VAL A 29 -9.73 -12.20 4.17
C VAL A 29 -9.70 -12.66 5.63
N TYR A 30 -10.54 -12.09 6.49
CA TYR A 30 -10.50 -12.37 7.94
C TYR A 30 -10.76 -13.85 8.24
N SER A 31 -11.84 -14.39 7.69
CA SER A 31 -12.19 -15.81 7.86
C SER A 31 -11.14 -16.73 7.25
N SER A 32 -10.57 -16.34 6.12
CA SER A 32 -9.55 -17.12 5.43
C SER A 32 -8.25 -17.24 6.22
N LEU A 33 -7.76 -16.12 6.75
CA LEU A 33 -6.59 -16.09 7.63
C LEU A 33 -6.85 -16.86 8.94
N PHE A 34 -8.04 -16.67 9.54
CA PHE A 34 -8.43 -17.39 10.75
C PHE A 34 -8.49 -18.90 10.54
N ILE A 35 -9.18 -19.36 9.49
CA ILE A 35 -9.32 -20.80 9.19
C ILE A 35 -7.96 -21.40 8.83
N GLY A 36 -7.16 -20.71 7.99
CA GLY A 36 -5.80 -21.15 7.68
C GLY A 36 -4.95 -21.33 8.92
N SER A 37 -4.98 -20.36 9.84
CA SER A 37 -4.28 -20.43 11.12
C SER A 37 -4.80 -21.56 12.01
N ALA A 38 -6.13 -21.73 12.12
CA ALA A 38 -6.75 -22.76 12.93
C ALA A 38 -6.39 -24.18 12.44
N VAL A 39 -6.44 -24.40 11.12
CA VAL A 39 -6.01 -25.69 10.52
C VAL A 39 -4.52 -25.93 10.75
N GLY A 40 -3.69 -24.88 10.62
CA GLY A 40 -2.26 -25.00 10.89
C GLY A 40 -1.94 -25.39 12.32
N VAL A 41 -2.64 -24.80 13.28
CA VAL A 41 -2.47 -25.19 14.70
C VAL A 41 -2.96 -26.60 14.98
N LEU A 42 -4.05 -27.04 14.33
CA LEU A 42 -4.50 -28.45 14.43
C LEU A 42 -3.44 -29.41 13.90
N LEU A 43 -2.80 -29.11 12.77
CA LEU A 43 -1.66 -29.90 12.27
C LEU A 43 -0.47 -29.85 13.23
N TYR A 44 -0.12 -28.68 13.75
CA TYR A 44 0.97 -28.49 14.70
C TYR A 44 0.80 -29.36 15.95
N THR A 45 -0.42 -29.43 16.48
CA THR A 45 -0.74 -30.21 17.71
C THR A 45 -1.14 -31.68 17.46
N GLY A 46 -1.06 -32.17 16.20
CA GLY A 46 -1.43 -33.54 15.84
C GLY A 46 -2.93 -33.82 16.04
N PHE A 47 -3.78 -32.85 15.74
CA PHE A 47 -5.23 -32.92 15.87
C PHE A 47 -5.78 -33.08 17.30
N HIS A 48 -5.04 -32.59 18.32
CA HIS A 48 -5.55 -32.49 19.69
C HIS A 48 -6.32 -31.17 19.89
N PRO A 49 -7.66 -31.17 19.99
CA PRO A 49 -8.45 -29.94 19.93
C PRO A 49 -8.16 -28.94 21.06
N TRP A 50 -7.95 -29.42 22.29
CA TRP A 50 -7.64 -28.55 23.41
C TRP A 50 -6.27 -27.91 23.29
N ASP A 51 -5.26 -28.70 22.89
CA ASP A 51 -3.91 -28.18 22.66
C ASP A 51 -3.90 -27.22 21.48
N ALA A 52 -4.70 -27.47 20.43
CA ALA A 52 -4.88 -26.56 19.31
C ALA A 52 -5.50 -25.22 19.75
N PHE A 53 -6.55 -25.27 20.57
CA PHE A 53 -7.16 -24.06 21.10
C PHE A 53 -6.19 -23.23 21.94
N THR A 54 -5.48 -23.84 22.87
CA THR A 54 -4.51 -23.15 23.73
C THR A 54 -3.31 -22.62 22.94
N SER A 55 -2.75 -23.43 22.02
CA SER A 55 -1.63 -23.04 21.16
C SER A 55 -2.01 -21.92 20.19
N PHE A 56 -3.25 -21.88 19.68
CA PHE A 56 -3.72 -20.81 18.83
C PHE A 56 -3.59 -19.44 19.51
N PHE A 57 -4.13 -19.31 20.72
CA PHE A 57 -4.05 -18.05 21.47
C PHE A 57 -2.65 -17.75 21.99
N GLU A 58 -1.84 -18.76 22.27
CA GLU A 58 -0.44 -18.58 22.61
C GLU A 58 0.38 -18.03 21.44
N ILE A 59 0.24 -18.63 20.24
CA ILE A 59 0.88 -18.17 19.00
C ILE A 59 0.40 -16.76 18.67
N LEU A 60 -0.92 -16.51 18.68
CA LEU A 60 -1.48 -15.18 18.45
C LEU A 60 -0.84 -14.14 19.35
N ARG A 61 -0.84 -14.36 20.67
CA ARG A 61 -0.25 -13.42 21.65
C ARG A 61 1.23 -13.17 21.41
N ASN A 62 1.99 -14.23 21.10
CA ASN A 62 3.44 -14.15 20.92
C ASN A 62 3.84 -13.54 19.55
N SER A 63 2.95 -13.61 18.56
CA SER A 63 3.19 -13.09 17.22
C SER A 63 2.79 -11.63 17.05
N MET A 64 1.94 -11.09 17.95
CA MET A 64 1.48 -9.71 17.85
C MET A 64 2.61 -8.70 18.08
N ASN A 65 2.72 -7.73 17.18
CA ASN A 65 3.54 -6.54 17.37
C ASN A 65 2.69 -5.38 17.90
N ILE A 66 2.71 -5.21 19.22
CA ILE A 66 1.89 -4.20 19.91
C ILE A 66 2.28 -2.77 19.52
N ASN A 67 3.57 -2.53 19.25
CA ASN A 67 4.04 -1.19 18.86
C ASN A 67 3.41 -0.73 17.55
N ILE A 68 3.32 -1.64 16.58
CA ILE A 68 2.68 -1.34 15.28
C ILE A 68 1.18 -1.09 15.45
N LEU A 69 0.49 -1.89 16.27
CA LEU A 69 -0.94 -1.65 16.55
C LEU A 69 -1.17 -0.28 17.20
N ILE A 70 -0.32 0.10 18.16
CA ILE A 70 -0.39 1.43 18.79
C ILE A 70 -0.15 2.53 17.75
N PHE A 71 0.87 2.36 16.91
CA PHE A 71 1.16 3.34 15.86
C PHE A 71 -0.01 3.52 14.89
N ASP A 72 -0.58 2.44 14.36
CA ASP A 72 -1.70 2.49 13.41
C ASP A 72 -2.94 3.17 14.03
N ILE A 73 -3.25 2.86 15.29
CA ILE A 73 -4.33 3.51 16.02
C ILE A 73 -4.08 5.03 16.16
N LEU A 74 -2.88 5.42 16.57
CA LEU A 74 -2.52 6.84 16.72
C LEU A 74 -2.55 7.56 15.36
N LEU A 75 -2.08 6.89 14.31
CA LEU A 75 -2.14 7.42 12.96
C LEU A 75 -3.57 7.65 12.49
N GLY A 76 -4.48 6.69 12.74
CA GLY A 76 -5.91 6.87 12.47
C GLY A 76 -6.51 8.07 13.20
N MET A 77 -6.07 8.34 14.44
CA MET A 77 -6.48 9.54 15.19
C MET A 77 -5.98 10.83 14.50
N VAL A 78 -4.72 10.86 14.04
CA VAL A 78 -4.16 11.99 13.28
C VAL A 78 -4.97 12.24 12.01
N VAL A 79 -5.29 11.17 11.28
CA VAL A 79 -6.09 11.20 10.04
C VAL A 79 -7.46 11.84 10.27
N VAL A 80 -8.22 11.37 11.25
CA VAL A 80 -9.56 11.92 11.55
C VAL A 80 -9.50 13.37 12.02
N LEU A 81 -8.52 13.72 12.84
CA LEU A 81 -8.32 15.11 13.28
C LEU A 81 -8.00 16.04 12.10
N MET A 82 -7.15 15.61 11.17
CA MET A 82 -6.85 16.39 9.95
C MET A 82 -8.11 16.55 9.07
N ALA A 83 -8.88 15.48 8.88
CA ALA A 83 -10.10 15.53 8.10
C ALA A 83 -11.12 16.55 8.68
N LYS A 84 -11.34 16.51 10.00
CA LYS A 84 -12.27 17.44 10.70
C LYS A 84 -11.78 18.87 10.79
N SER A 85 -10.48 19.13 10.62
CA SER A 85 -9.93 20.48 10.69
C SER A 85 -10.45 21.43 9.60
N GLY A 86 -10.91 20.89 8.48
CA GLY A 86 -11.26 21.67 7.28
C GLY A 86 -10.05 22.13 6.47
N GLY A 87 -8.84 21.72 6.87
CA GLY A 87 -7.59 22.07 6.18
C GLY A 87 -7.56 21.60 4.73
N SER A 88 -8.11 20.42 4.47
CA SER A 88 -8.24 19.84 3.12
C SER A 88 -9.13 20.70 2.21
N ALA A 89 -10.30 21.13 2.68
CA ALA A 89 -11.18 21.99 1.92
C ALA A 89 -10.57 23.38 1.67
N ALA A 90 -9.84 23.93 2.65
CA ALA A 90 -9.11 25.18 2.49
C ALA A 90 -8.01 25.06 1.42
N TYR A 91 -7.30 23.92 1.38
CA TYR A 91 -6.34 23.63 0.32
C TYR A 91 -7.01 23.55 -1.06
N GLY A 92 -8.16 22.89 -1.18
CA GLY A 92 -8.93 22.80 -2.42
C GLY A 92 -9.35 24.18 -2.96
N LYS A 93 -9.86 25.05 -2.07
CA LYS A 93 -10.16 26.46 -2.43
C LYS A 93 -8.93 27.22 -2.91
N TRP A 94 -7.82 27.11 -2.18
CA TRP A 94 -6.54 27.76 -2.58
C TRP A 94 -6.04 27.22 -3.92
N ALA A 95 -6.03 25.90 -4.11
CA ALA A 95 -5.64 25.25 -5.34
C ALA A 95 -6.51 25.69 -6.53
N GLY A 96 -7.83 25.75 -6.35
CA GLY A 96 -8.78 26.21 -7.38
C GLY A 96 -8.51 27.63 -7.88
N THR A 97 -7.95 28.52 -7.03
CA THR A 97 -7.57 29.90 -7.47
C THR A 97 -6.29 29.94 -8.30
N LYS A 98 -5.40 28.96 -8.15
CA LYS A 98 -4.07 28.91 -8.80
C LYS A 98 -4.07 28.04 -10.05
N ILE A 99 -4.90 27.01 -10.08
CA ILE A 99 -4.99 26.03 -11.16
C ILE A 99 -5.86 26.59 -12.27
N LYS A 100 -5.32 26.65 -13.50
CA LYS A 100 -6.02 27.25 -14.66
C LYS A 100 -6.17 26.28 -15.84
N THR A 101 -5.56 25.12 -15.79
CA THR A 101 -5.57 24.16 -16.91
C THR A 101 -5.84 22.75 -16.43
N LYS A 102 -6.43 21.91 -17.28
CA LYS A 102 -6.64 20.48 -17.02
C LYS A 102 -5.33 19.79 -16.59
N ARG A 103 -4.23 20.09 -17.30
CA ARG A 103 -2.90 19.53 -16.96
C ARG A 103 -2.45 19.92 -15.56
N SER A 104 -2.58 21.20 -15.19
CA SER A 104 -2.20 21.64 -13.84
C SER A 104 -3.11 21.05 -12.76
N ALA A 105 -4.40 20.81 -13.05
CA ALA A 105 -5.30 20.13 -12.13
C ALA A 105 -4.86 18.68 -11.87
N LEU A 106 -4.55 17.93 -12.92
CA LEU A 106 -4.06 16.54 -12.82
C LEU A 106 -2.73 16.44 -12.06
N LEU A 107 -1.75 17.31 -12.41
CA LEU A 107 -0.45 17.32 -11.72
C LEU A 107 -0.56 17.78 -10.27
N ALA A 108 -1.47 18.71 -9.94
CA ALA A 108 -1.71 19.11 -8.56
C ALA A 108 -2.39 17.99 -7.75
N THR A 109 -3.29 17.22 -8.37
CA THR A 109 -3.89 16.02 -7.76
C THR A 109 -2.81 14.99 -7.43
N MET A 110 -1.98 14.66 -8.42
CA MET A 110 -0.84 13.78 -8.21
C MET A 110 0.11 14.30 -7.11
N GLY A 111 0.45 15.59 -7.14
CA GLY A 111 1.32 16.21 -6.15
C GLY A 111 0.76 16.16 -4.73
N LEU A 112 -0.56 16.34 -4.58
CA LEU A 112 -1.22 16.20 -3.28
C LEU A 112 -1.21 14.74 -2.82
N GLY A 113 -1.46 13.78 -3.70
CA GLY A 113 -1.36 12.37 -3.40
C GLY A 113 0.03 11.97 -2.94
N VAL A 114 1.08 12.44 -3.62
CA VAL A 114 2.47 12.22 -3.19
C VAL A 114 2.76 12.87 -1.83
N LEU A 115 2.19 14.03 -1.53
CA LEU A 115 2.39 14.71 -0.24
C LEU A 115 1.75 13.95 0.93
N ILE A 116 0.62 13.29 0.69
CA ILE A 116 -0.12 12.53 1.71
C ILE A 116 0.32 11.06 1.66
N PHE A 117 1.59 10.77 1.89
CA PHE A 117 2.19 9.43 1.78
C PHE A 117 2.15 8.61 3.06
N VAL A 118 1.64 9.15 4.14
CA VAL A 118 1.74 8.56 5.47
C VAL A 118 0.84 7.35 5.61
N ASP A 119 -0.37 7.45 5.01
CA ASP A 119 -1.39 6.41 5.04
C ASP A 119 -2.23 6.46 3.76
N ASP A 120 -2.50 5.31 3.18
CA ASP A 120 -3.20 5.17 1.90
C ASP A 120 -4.70 5.44 2.01
N TYR A 121 -5.36 5.04 3.09
CA TYR A 121 -6.78 5.32 3.32
C TYR A 121 -7.04 6.82 3.46
N PHE A 122 -6.18 7.49 4.25
CA PHE A 122 -6.25 8.94 4.37
C PHE A 122 -5.98 9.64 3.03
N ASN A 123 -5.02 9.15 2.26
CA ASN A 123 -4.74 9.65 0.92
C ASN A 123 -5.98 9.57 0.05
N CYS A 124 -6.58 8.37 -0.09
CA CYS A 124 -7.73 8.13 -0.94
C CYS A 124 -8.90 9.09 -0.66
N LEU A 125 -9.28 9.25 0.59
CA LEU A 125 -10.41 10.09 0.98
C LEU A 125 -10.09 11.58 0.88
N THR A 126 -8.89 11.98 1.31
CA THR A 126 -8.51 13.39 1.37
C THR A 126 -8.24 13.97 -0.02
N VAL A 127 -7.42 13.31 -0.83
CA VAL A 127 -7.11 13.79 -2.19
C VAL A 127 -8.39 13.86 -3.02
N GLY A 128 -9.27 12.86 -2.91
CA GLY A 128 -10.55 12.84 -3.59
C GLY A 128 -11.43 14.03 -3.23
N SER A 129 -11.73 14.19 -1.94
CA SER A 129 -12.61 15.27 -1.46
C SER A 129 -12.08 16.67 -1.79
N VAL A 130 -10.75 16.85 -1.73
CA VAL A 130 -10.07 18.14 -1.97
C VAL A 130 -10.00 18.49 -3.45
N MET A 131 -9.64 17.52 -4.30
CA MET A 131 -9.34 17.79 -5.71
C MET A 131 -10.55 17.61 -6.64
N ARG A 132 -11.60 16.94 -6.20
CA ARG A 132 -12.83 16.75 -6.98
C ARG A 132 -13.41 18.05 -7.52
N PRO A 133 -13.67 19.11 -6.73
CA PRO A 133 -14.20 20.37 -7.29
C PRO A 133 -13.26 21.01 -8.31
N VAL A 134 -11.95 20.85 -8.12
CA VAL A 134 -10.94 21.39 -9.04
C VAL A 134 -10.92 20.61 -10.35
N THR A 135 -10.93 19.28 -10.29
CA THR A 135 -10.92 18.40 -11.46
C THR A 135 -12.22 18.52 -12.27
N ASP A 136 -13.37 18.62 -11.60
CA ASP A 136 -14.68 18.82 -12.23
C ASP A 136 -14.72 20.12 -13.05
N SER A 137 -14.24 21.23 -12.48
CA SER A 137 -14.20 22.52 -13.18
C SER A 137 -13.32 22.49 -14.42
N HIS A 138 -12.38 21.53 -14.50
CA HIS A 138 -11.47 21.32 -15.63
C HIS A 138 -11.88 20.15 -16.54
N LYS A 139 -13.12 19.62 -16.37
CA LYS A 139 -13.67 18.52 -17.18
C LYS A 139 -12.77 17.29 -17.20
N VAL A 140 -12.30 16.88 -16.04
CA VAL A 140 -11.63 15.59 -15.79
C VAL A 140 -12.70 14.58 -15.38
N SER A 141 -12.68 13.38 -15.95
CA SER A 141 -13.61 12.33 -15.56
C SER A 141 -13.38 11.86 -14.11
N ARG A 142 -14.46 11.47 -13.45
CA ARG A 142 -14.38 10.94 -12.08
C ARG A 142 -13.55 9.66 -12.00
N ALA A 143 -13.62 8.81 -13.04
CA ALA A 143 -12.78 7.62 -13.15
C ALA A 143 -11.28 7.97 -13.22
N LYS A 144 -10.89 9.04 -13.93
CA LYS A 144 -9.50 9.47 -13.98
C LYS A 144 -9.03 10.08 -12.66
N LEU A 145 -9.89 10.83 -11.98
CA LEU A 145 -9.59 11.31 -10.65
C LEU A 145 -9.35 10.14 -9.70
N ALA A 146 -10.25 9.14 -9.67
CA ALA A 146 -10.11 7.93 -8.86
C ALA A 146 -8.82 7.18 -9.15
N TYR A 147 -8.45 7.02 -10.44
CA TYR A 147 -7.18 6.40 -10.84
C TYR A 147 -5.95 7.14 -10.31
N ILE A 148 -5.92 8.48 -10.38
CA ILE A 148 -4.77 9.24 -9.87
C ILE A 148 -4.67 9.11 -8.36
N ILE A 149 -5.80 9.13 -7.65
CA ILE A 149 -5.86 8.95 -6.20
C ILE A 149 -5.28 7.59 -5.82
N ASP A 150 -5.84 6.51 -6.35
CA ASP A 150 -5.44 5.14 -6.04
C ASP A 150 -3.96 4.89 -6.38
N SER A 151 -3.52 5.34 -7.56
CA SER A 151 -2.13 5.22 -8.02
C SER A 151 -1.13 6.09 -7.24
N THR A 152 -1.58 7.03 -6.43
CA THR A 152 -0.72 7.83 -5.54
C THR A 152 -0.96 7.54 -4.05
N ALA A 153 -1.81 6.58 -3.72
CA ALA A 153 -2.02 6.09 -2.36
C ALA A 153 -1.05 4.93 -2.04
N ALA A 154 -1.46 3.69 -2.22
CA ALA A 154 -0.63 2.52 -1.93
C ALA A 154 0.76 2.54 -2.62
N PRO A 155 0.92 2.92 -3.92
CA PRO A 155 2.23 2.98 -4.55
C PRO A 155 3.19 3.99 -3.92
N ILE A 156 2.70 5.08 -3.35
CA ILE A 156 3.56 6.03 -2.64
C ILE A 156 3.87 5.51 -1.24
N CYS A 157 2.86 5.00 -0.51
CA CYS A 157 3.04 4.50 0.86
C CYS A 157 4.04 3.34 0.94
N ILE A 158 4.05 2.43 -0.06
CA ILE A 158 4.95 1.26 -0.07
C ILE A 158 6.43 1.62 -0.37
N ILE A 159 6.73 2.81 -0.83
CA ILE A 159 8.10 3.30 -1.05
C ILE A 159 8.48 4.43 -0.08
N ALA A 160 7.56 4.86 0.78
CA ALA A 160 7.78 5.88 1.78
C ALA A 160 8.29 5.25 3.09
N PRO A 161 9.51 5.59 3.57
CA PRO A 161 10.08 4.96 4.76
C PRO A 161 9.40 5.36 6.07
N ILE A 162 8.51 6.35 6.03
CA ILE A 162 7.75 6.86 7.18
C ILE A 162 6.26 6.70 6.88
N SER A 163 5.82 5.44 6.72
CA SER A 163 4.43 5.09 6.45
C SER A 163 3.99 3.93 7.32
N SER A 164 2.69 3.72 7.44
CA SER A 164 2.11 2.50 8.04
C SER A 164 2.63 1.23 7.37
N TRP A 165 2.87 1.28 6.06
CA TRP A 165 3.39 0.17 5.27
C TRP A 165 4.82 -0.22 5.61
N ALA A 166 5.71 0.76 5.82
CA ALA A 166 7.09 0.50 6.23
C ALA A 166 7.14 -0.21 7.59
N ALA A 167 6.29 0.20 8.53
CA ALA A 167 6.16 -0.43 9.83
C ALA A 167 5.65 -1.88 9.72
N ALA A 168 4.61 -2.11 8.93
CA ALA A 168 4.05 -3.44 8.72
C ALA A 168 5.05 -4.40 8.07
N VAL A 169 5.70 -4.00 6.98
CA VAL A 169 6.71 -4.85 6.31
C VAL A 169 7.87 -5.20 7.23
N ASN A 170 8.34 -4.23 8.04
CA ASN A 170 9.37 -4.47 9.06
C ASN A 170 9.00 -5.64 9.98
N SER A 171 7.75 -5.75 10.39
CA SER A 171 7.26 -6.76 11.34
C SER A 171 7.19 -8.19 10.76
N TYR A 172 7.16 -8.34 9.44
CA TYR A 172 7.09 -9.66 8.80
C TYR A 172 8.44 -10.30 8.52
N VAL A 173 9.53 -9.56 8.68
CA VAL A 173 10.89 -10.07 8.43
C VAL A 173 11.34 -10.88 9.64
N PRO A 174 11.79 -12.15 9.45
CA PRO A 174 12.32 -12.96 10.54
C PRO A 174 13.58 -12.34 11.17
N ALA A 175 13.77 -12.54 12.49
CA ALA A 175 14.93 -12.02 13.21
C ALA A 175 16.27 -12.63 12.73
N ASP A 176 16.22 -13.83 12.17
CA ASP A 176 17.37 -14.58 11.63
C ASP A 176 17.63 -14.30 10.13
N ALA A 177 16.91 -13.37 9.52
CA ALA A 177 17.08 -13.01 8.11
C ALA A 177 18.45 -12.35 7.78
N GLY A 178 19.29 -12.06 8.79
CA GLY A 178 20.61 -11.44 8.62
C GLY A 178 20.57 -9.96 8.28
N ILE A 179 19.40 -9.33 8.28
CA ILE A 179 19.17 -7.91 8.04
C ILE A 179 17.93 -7.47 8.85
N SER A 180 17.94 -6.25 9.39
CA SER A 180 16.73 -5.73 10.04
C SER A 180 15.59 -5.53 9.01
N GLY A 181 14.35 -5.71 9.45
CA GLY A 181 13.19 -5.55 8.56
C GLY A 181 13.12 -4.15 7.96
N PHE A 182 13.46 -3.11 8.72
CA PHE A 182 13.51 -1.74 8.22
C PHE A 182 14.61 -1.54 7.17
N GLN A 183 15.81 -2.08 7.38
CA GLN A 183 16.88 -2.05 6.38
C GLN A 183 16.49 -2.82 5.12
N LEU A 184 15.85 -3.98 5.27
CA LEU A 184 15.34 -4.74 4.14
C LEU A 184 14.32 -3.91 3.36
N PHE A 185 13.36 -3.29 4.05
CA PHE A 185 12.37 -2.41 3.43
C PHE A 185 13.04 -1.28 2.64
N LEU A 186 13.99 -0.55 3.23
CA LEU A 186 14.71 0.53 2.52
C LEU A 186 15.40 0.03 1.25
N ARG A 187 15.98 -1.19 1.29
CA ARG A 187 16.67 -1.79 0.14
C ARG A 187 15.70 -2.30 -0.94
N THR A 188 14.46 -2.59 -0.59
CA THR A 188 13.44 -2.97 -1.59
C THR A 188 12.94 -1.80 -2.42
N ILE A 189 12.99 -0.56 -1.91
CA ILE A 189 12.44 0.64 -2.57
C ILE A 189 12.89 0.78 -4.03
N PRO A 190 14.21 0.76 -4.35
CA PRO A 190 14.65 0.94 -5.73
C PRO A 190 14.28 -0.23 -6.67
N TYR A 191 13.93 -1.38 -6.13
CA TYR A 191 13.44 -2.54 -6.86
C TYR A 191 11.90 -2.63 -6.88
N ASN A 192 11.17 -1.73 -6.19
CA ASN A 192 9.71 -1.74 -6.21
C ASN A 192 9.19 -1.17 -7.54
N LEU A 193 9.28 -2.02 -8.56
CA LEU A 193 9.03 -1.62 -9.94
C LEU A 193 7.60 -1.15 -10.14
N TYR A 194 6.60 -1.85 -9.58
CA TYR A 194 5.20 -1.48 -9.82
C TYR A 194 4.88 -0.09 -9.27
N ALA A 195 5.30 0.22 -8.06
CA ALA A 195 5.08 1.52 -7.45
C ALA A 195 5.73 2.65 -8.28
N ILE A 196 7.02 2.50 -8.60
CA ILE A 196 7.77 3.53 -9.35
C ILE A 196 7.24 3.69 -10.77
N LEU A 197 6.95 2.59 -11.47
CA LEU A 197 6.44 2.63 -12.84
C LEU A 197 4.99 3.16 -12.89
N THR A 198 4.16 2.86 -11.89
CA THR A 198 2.80 3.43 -11.79
C THR A 198 2.84 4.94 -11.59
N ILE A 199 3.71 5.44 -10.73
CA ILE A 199 3.92 6.88 -10.55
C ILE A 199 4.42 7.53 -11.85
N ALA A 200 5.36 6.88 -12.55
CA ALA A 200 5.84 7.36 -13.85
C ALA A 200 4.72 7.35 -14.93
N MET A 201 3.86 6.34 -14.92
CA MET A 201 2.66 6.24 -15.78
C MET A 201 1.70 7.41 -15.51
N VAL A 202 1.34 7.63 -14.24
CA VAL A 202 0.44 8.75 -13.84
C VAL A 202 1.04 10.08 -14.27
N PHE A 203 2.34 10.29 -14.02
CA PHE A 203 3.01 11.52 -14.45
C PHE A 203 2.95 11.69 -15.97
N TYR A 204 3.26 10.64 -16.74
CA TYR A 204 3.20 10.68 -18.21
C TYR A 204 1.80 11.05 -18.71
N ILE A 205 0.76 10.42 -18.17
CA ILE A 205 -0.64 10.64 -18.54
C ILE A 205 -1.07 12.07 -18.17
N CYS A 206 -0.79 12.51 -16.94
CA CYS A 206 -1.13 13.86 -16.49
C CYS A 206 -0.41 14.94 -17.30
N TYR A 207 0.86 14.69 -17.65
CA TYR A 207 1.67 15.65 -18.41
C TYR A 207 1.30 15.72 -19.88
N THR A 208 1.05 14.58 -20.52
CA THR A 208 0.79 14.52 -21.98
C THR A 208 -0.68 14.64 -22.34
N GLY A 209 -1.60 14.37 -21.40
CA GLY A 209 -3.04 14.26 -21.66
C GLY A 209 -3.40 13.06 -22.52
N PHE A 210 -2.51 12.04 -22.62
CA PHE A 210 -2.76 10.83 -23.38
C PHE A 210 -3.52 9.82 -22.56
N ASP A 211 -4.67 9.40 -23.05
CA ASP A 211 -5.46 8.32 -22.46
C ASP A 211 -5.74 7.24 -23.51
N PHE A 212 -5.90 6.00 -23.05
CA PHE A 212 -6.22 4.85 -23.89
C PHE A 212 -7.29 3.96 -23.25
N GLY A 213 -7.82 3.05 -24.03
CA GLY A 213 -8.82 2.09 -23.57
C GLY A 213 -10.10 2.75 -23.03
N GLN A 214 -10.63 2.20 -21.95
CA GLN A 214 -11.86 2.69 -21.32
C GLN A 214 -11.69 4.10 -20.74
N MET A 215 -10.52 4.41 -20.17
CA MET A 215 -10.26 5.75 -19.64
C MET A 215 -10.40 6.84 -20.71
N LYS A 216 -9.99 6.56 -21.94
CA LYS A 216 -10.16 7.51 -23.05
C LYS A 216 -11.64 7.80 -23.30
N LEU A 217 -12.52 6.81 -23.23
CA LEU A 217 -13.97 6.98 -23.38
C LEU A 217 -14.51 7.93 -22.29
N HIS A 218 -14.13 7.70 -21.03
CA HIS A 218 -14.53 8.54 -19.90
C HIS A 218 -14.03 9.99 -20.07
N GLU A 219 -12.81 10.18 -20.51
CA GLU A 219 -12.23 11.51 -20.74
C GLU A 219 -12.86 12.24 -21.94
N ASP A 220 -13.21 11.51 -23.01
CA ASP A 220 -13.91 12.06 -24.17
C ASP A 220 -15.35 12.51 -23.80
N ASN A 221 -16.03 11.80 -22.89
CA ASN A 221 -17.34 12.17 -22.36
C ASN A 221 -17.24 13.35 -21.38
N ALA A 222 -16.25 13.35 -20.51
CA ALA A 222 -16.00 14.45 -19.57
C ALA A 222 -15.71 15.77 -20.31
N ALA A 223 -15.02 15.73 -21.45
CA ALA A 223 -14.81 16.90 -22.30
C ALA A 223 -16.13 17.52 -22.82
N LYS A 224 -17.18 16.69 -23.00
CA LYS A 224 -18.54 17.12 -23.40
C LYS A 224 -19.41 17.54 -22.20
N GLY A 225 -18.94 17.35 -20.97
CA GLY A 225 -19.65 17.71 -19.73
C GLY A 225 -20.19 16.52 -18.91
N ASP A 226 -20.10 15.30 -19.43
CA ASP A 226 -20.47 14.08 -18.71
C ASP A 226 -19.25 13.52 -17.95
N LEU A 227 -19.16 13.85 -16.66
CA LEU A 227 -18.04 13.46 -15.81
C LEU A 227 -18.07 11.99 -15.38
N PHE A 228 -19.24 11.34 -15.47
CA PHE A 228 -19.47 10.00 -14.92
C PHE A 228 -19.46 8.91 -15.98
N THR A 229 -19.92 9.18 -17.18
CA THR A 229 -20.18 8.24 -18.28
C THR A 229 -21.32 7.26 -17.98
N THR A 230 -21.33 6.65 -16.78
CA THR A 230 -22.41 5.80 -16.28
C THR A 230 -22.48 5.88 -14.75
N GLY A 231 -23.66 5.70 -14.16
CA GLY A 231 -23.83 5.57 -12.70
C GLY A 231 -23.63 6.88 -11.92
N GLY A 232 -23.85 8.05 -12.54
CA GLY A 232 -23.75 9.35 -11.86
C GLY A 232 -24.89 9.63 -10.89
N GLU A 233 -26.06 9.03 -11.09
CA GLU A 233 -27.28 9.25 -10.30
C GLU A 233 -27.10 8.86 -8.82
N GLU A 234 -26.22 7.90 -8.52
CA GLU A 234 -25.95 7.43 -7.16
C GLU A 234 -25.24 8.51 -6.30
N PHE A 235 -24.57 9.47 -6.92
CA PHE A 235 -23.75 10.48 -6.24
C PHE A 235 -24.41 11.86 -6.13
N GLU A 236 -25.52 12.11 -6.81
CA GLU A 236 -26.26 13.37 -6.71
C GLU A 236 -26.89 13.58 -5.32
N GLN A 237 -27.06 12.50 -4.55
CA GLN A 237 -27.69 12.50 -3.22
C GLN A 237 -26.71 12.46 -2.05
N VAL A 238 -25.41 12.32 -2.28
CA VAL A 238 -24.42 12.31 -1.18
C VAL A 238 -24.27 13.73 -0.67
N SER A 239 -24.89 14.01 0.49
CA SER A 239 -24.74 15.28 1.20
C SER A 239 -23.27 15.61 1.38
N GLU A 240 -22.86 16.81 0.96
CA GLU A 240 -21.54 17.35 1.25
C GLU A 240 -21.27 17.22 2.76
N GLN A 241 -20.18 16.54 3.12
CA GLN A 241 -19.74 16.53 4.52
C GLN A 241 -19.62 17.99 4.99
N GLU A 242 -20.18 18.33 6.13
CA GLU A 242 -20.10 19.67 6.70
C GLU A 242 -18.62 20.08 6.81
N VAL A 243 -18.20 20.91 5.88
CA VAL A 243 -16.82 21.41 5.82
C VAL A 243 -16.66 22.45 6.92
N ASN A 244 -15.68 22.25 7.80
CA ASN A 244 -15.35 23.25 8.82
C ASN A 244 -14.90 24.57 8.16
N PRO A 245 -15.68 25.65 8.30
CA PRO A 245 -15.39 26.92 7.61
C PRO A 245 -14.14 27.62 8.16
N ASN A 246 -13.68 27.26 9.37
CA ASN A 246 -12.52 27.87 10.03
C ASN A 246 -11.19 27.24 9.64
N GLY A 247 -11.22 26.16 8.87
CA GLY A 247 -10.02 25.45 8.41
C GLY A 247 -9.16 26.32 7.50
N LYS A 248 -7.84 26.19 7.65
CA LYS A 248 -6.83 26.83 6.81
C LYS A 248 -5.90 25.78 6.22
N VAL A 249 -5.22 26.10 5.13
CA VAL A 249 -4.21 25.20 4.49
C VAL A 249 -3.17 24.69 5.50
N ILE A 250 -2.78 25.54 6.48
CA ILE A 250 -1.83 25.16 7.51
C ILE A 250 -2.32 24.02 8.41
N ASP A 251 -3.64 23.82 8.51
CA ASP A 251 -4.25 22.77 9.34
C ASP A 251 -4.12 21.37 8.70
N LEU A 252 -3.76 21.32 7.43
CA LEU A 252 -3.35 20.10 6.72
C LEU A 252 -1.82 19.99 6.68
N VAL A 253 -1.12 21.03 6.25
CA VAL A 253 0.31 20.95 5.93
C VAL A 253 1.19 20.88 7.18
N LEU A 254 0.89 21.64 8.26
CA LEU A 254 1.73 21.64 9.45
C LEU A 254 1.69 20.31 10.22
N PRO A 255 0.54 19.65 10.46
CA PRO A 255 0.53 18.33 11.09
C PRO A 255 1.35 17.29 10.33
N VAL A 256 1.23 17.26 9.00
CA VAL A 256 2.05 16.36 8.17
C VAL A 256 3.55 16.68 8.31
N ALA A 257 3.90 17.96 8.24
CA ALA A 257 5.30 18.37 8.43
C ALA A 257 5.84 18.00 9.83
N VAL A 258 5.05 18.20 10.88
CA VAL A 258 5.43 17.81 12.26
C VAL A 258 5.59 16.30 12.35
N LEU A 259 4.68 15.51 11.78
CA LEU A 259 4.78 14.05 11.76
C LEU A 259 6.08 13.59 11.10
N ILE A 260 6.39 14.13 9.92
CA ILE A 260 7.63 13.78 9.18
C ILE A 260 8.87 14.17 9.97
N VAL A 261 8.95 15.42 10.44
CA VAL A 261 10.12 15.94 11.13
C VAL A 261 10.35 15.21 12.46
N SER A 262 9.28 14.96 13.22
CA SER A 262 9.41 14.21 14.49
C SER A 262 9.73 12.74 14.26
N ALA A 263 9.21 12.10 13.20
CA ALA A 263 9.56 10.72 12.85
C ALA A 263 11.05 10.61 12.46
N ILE A 264 11.51 11.44 11.53
CA ILE A 264 12.92 11.44 11.12
C ILE A 264 13.83 11.75 12.33
N GLY A 265 13.48 12.75 13.14
CA GLY A 265 14.23 13.11 14.33
C GLY A 265 14.32 11.95 15.34
N ALA A 266 13.21 11.27 15.60
CA ALA A 266 13.17 10.10 16.50
C ALA A 266 13.94 8.91 15.93
N MET A 267 13.81 8.61 14.62
CA MET A 267 14.57 7.55 13.97
C MET A 267 16.08 7.77 14.06
N VAL A 268 16.53 8.99 13.75
CA VAL A 268 17.95 9.35 13.90
C VAL A 268 18.40 9.25 15.36
N TYR A 269 17.60 9.74 16.31
CA TYR A 269 17.89 9.68 17.71
C TYR A 269 18.00 8.24 18.23
N THR A 270 17.02 7.38 17.93
CA THR A 270 17.04 5.96 18.35
C THR A 270 18.18 5.19 17.71
N GLY A 271 18.55 5.51 16.47
CA GLY A 271 19.70 4.91 15.81
C GLY A 271 21.03 5.28 16.46
N PHE A 272 21.20 6.53 16.89
CA PHE A 272 22.38 6.93 17.67
C PHE A 272 22.42 6.27 19.05
N LEU A 273 21.28 6.12 19.70
CA LEU A 273 21.21 5.34 20.96
C LEU A 273 21.59 3.86 20.73
N GLY A 274 21.32 3.32 19.53
CA GLY A 274 21.75 1.99 19.10
C GLY A 274 23.24 1.87 18.74
N GLY A 275 24.01 2.97 18.83
CA GLY A 275 25.46 2.97 18.60
C GLY A 275 25.90 3.30 17.18
N ALA A 276 25.05 3.95 16.37
CA ALA A 276 25.41 4.36 15.01
C ALA A 276 26.42 5.51 15.00
N ASP A 277 27.39 5.47 14.07
CA ASP A 277 28.47 6.46 13.98
C ASP A 277 28.11 7.69 13.13
N ASN A 278 27.04 7.62 12.34
CA ASN A 278 26.62 8.70 11.45
C ASN A 278 25.09 8.69 11.22
N VAL A 279 24.57 9.79 10.68
CA VAL A 279 23.12 9.98 10.47
C VAL A 279 22.51 8.91 9.53
N ILE A 280 23.25 8.49 8.50
CA ILE A 280 22.74 7.49 7.55
C ILE A 280 22.64 6.11 8.22
N SER A 281 23.68 5.69 8.95
CA SER A 281 23.65 4.44 9.70
C SER A 281 22.65 4.50 10.86
N ALA A 282 22.50 5.65 11.51
CA ALA A 282 21.49 5.87 12.55
C ALA A 282 20.07 5.70 12.01
N PHE A 283 19.74 6.32 10.88
CA PHE A 283 18.44 6.18 10.25
C PHE A 283 18.17 4.73 9.78
N ALA A 284 19.17 4.05 9.21
CA ALA A 284 19.04 2.67 8.73
C ALA A 284 18.91 1.64 9.86
N GLY A 285 19.52 1.89 11.03
CA GLY A 285 19.51 1.02 12.22
C GLY A 285 18.58 1.48 13.32
N CYS A 286 17.64 2.38 13.05
CA CYS A 286 16.75 2.96 14.05
C CYS A 286 15.73 1.95 14.62
N ASP A 287 15.20 2.25 15.80
CA ASP A 287 13.94 1.69 16.28
C ASP A 287 12.78 2.45 15.61
N ALA A 288 12.39 1.95 14.41
CA ALA A 288 11.36 2.60 13.60
C ALA A 288 9.99 2.59 14.29
N GLU A 289 9.63 1.52 14.98
CA GLU A 289 8.32 1.34 15.61
C GLU A 289 8.11 2.37 16.73
N THR A 290 9.03 2.44 17.68
CA THR A 290 8.98 3.43 18.77
C THR A 290 9.06 4.86 18.23
N SER A 291 9.85 5.09 17.18
CA SER A 291 9.98 6.42 16.57
C SER A 291 8.67 6.90 15.91
N LEU A 292 7.93 6.00 15.26
CA LEU A 292 6.64 6.30 14.63
C LEU A 292 5.55 6.55 15.68
N ILE A 293 5.52 5.77 16.78
CA ILE A 293 4.63 6.04 17.93
C ILE A 293 4.90 7.44 18.48
N PHE A 294 6.18 7.75 18.78
CA PHE A 294 6.59 9.07 19.30
C PHE A 294 6.13 10.20 18.37
N ALA A 295 6.37 10.05 17.06
CA ALA A 295 5.99 11.05 16.07
C ALA A 295 4.47 11.29 16.03
N SER A 296 3.67 10.21 16.10
CA SER A 296 2.21 10.30 16.13
C SER A 296 1.70 11.00 17.38
N VAL A 297 2.25 10.69 18.56
CA VAL A 297 1.91 11.36 19.83
C VAL A 297 2.26 12.85 19.77
N VAL A 298 3.47 13.20 19.33
CA VAL A 298 3.90 14.59 19.15
C VAL A 298 2.97 15.34 18.20
N THR A 299 2.57 14.69 17.10
CA THR A 299 1.66 15.28 16.12
C THR A 299 0.27 15.52 16.71
N ILE A 300 -0.30 14.56 17.45
CA ILE A 300 -1.60 14.75 18.14
C ILE A 300 -1.55 15.91 19.14
N LEU A 301 -0.49 15.99 19.95
CA LEU A 301 -0.29 17.08 20.89
C LEU A 301 -0.13 18.43 20.17
N PHE A 302 0.62 18.45 19.07
CA PHE A 302 0.75 19.63 18.22
C PHE A 302 -0.59 20.07 17.63
N MET A 303 -1.38 19.13 17.11
CA MET A 303 -2.73 19.42 16.58
C MET A 303 -3.66 19.95 17.67
N MET A 304 -3.57 19.42 18.89
CA MET A 304 -4.32 19.96 20.04
C MET A 304 -3.94 21.44 20.28
N ALA A 305 -2.64 21.76 20.33
CA ALA A 305 -2.14 23.12 20.52
C ALA A 305 -2.47 24.05 19.33
N LEU A 306 -2.56 23.51 18.11
CA LEU A 306 -2.87 24.28 16.90
C LEU A 306 -4.38 24.53 16.75
N TYR A 307 -5.22 23.53 17.00
CA TYR A 307 -6.64 23.60 16.67
C TYR A 307 -7.51 24.21 17.77
N LEU A 308 -7.25 23.87 19.06
CA LEU A 308 -8.11 24.32 20.15
C LEU A 308 -8.05 25.82 20.41
N PRO A 309 -6.86 26.49 20.51
CA PRO A 309 -6.79 27.93 20.73
C PRO A 309 -7.41 28.72 19.56
N ARG A 310 -7.29 28.20 18.34
CA ARG A 310 -7.86 28.82 17.15
C ARG A 310 -9.34 28.48 16.92
N LYS A 311 -9.93 27.67 17.80
CA LYS A 311 -11.34 27.20 17.70
C LYS A 311 -11.65 26.54 16.36
N VAL A 312 -10.66 25.87 15.77
CA VAL A 312 -10.86 25.06 14.55
C VAL A 312 -11.78 23.89 14.86
N ILE A 313 -11.55 23.20 15.95
CA ILE A 313 -12.43 22.18 16.52
C ILE A 313 -12.61 22.41 18.02
N THR A 314 -13.72 21.94 18.59
CA THR A 314 -13.96 21.98 20.02
C THR A 314 -13.18 20.88 20.73
N PHE A 315 -12.91 21.04 22.04
CA PHE A 315 -12.24 19.99 22.84
C PHE A 315 -13.02 18.67 22.79
N LYS A 316 -14.36 18.75 22.88
CA LYS A 316 -15.22 17.55 22.77
C LYS A 316 -15.04 16.87 21.41
N SER A 317 -15.11 17.62 20.31
CA SER A 317 -14.91 17.06 18.96
C SER A 317 -13.51 16.50 18.77
N PHE A 318 -12.49 17.11 19.40
CA PHE A 318 -11.13 16.58 19.41
C PHE A 318 -11.08 15.18 20.07
N MET A 319 -11.65 15.04 21.25
CA MET A 319 -11.70 13.76 21.98
C MET A 319 -12.53 12.70 21.26
N ASP A 320 -13.69 13.08 20.67
CA ASP A 320 -14.50 12.19 19.85
C ASP A 320 -13.73 11.68 18.64
N SER A 321 -12.91 12.53 18.02
CA SER A 321 -12.06 12.16 16.88
C SER A 321 -11.02 11.09 17.20
N LEU A 322 -10.52 11.04 18.44
CA LEU A 322 -9.61 9.97 18.86
C LEU A 322 -10.30 8.60 18.82
N SER A 323 -11.54 8.54 19.29
CA SER A 323 -12.35 7.31 19.23
C SER A 323 -12.71 6.91 17.81
N GLU A 324 -13.02 7.89 16.96
CA GLU A 324 -13.29 7.65 15.53
C GLU A 324 -12.06 7.17 14.78
N GLY A 325 -10.87 7.73 15.09
CA GLY A 325 -9.59 7.30 14.51
C GLY A 325 -9.26 5.85 14.86
N PHE A 326 -9.52 5.43 16.10
CA PHE A 326 -9.39 4.03 16.49
C PHE A 326 -10.33 3.13 15.63
N LYS A 327 -11.60 3.50 15.49
CA LYS A 327 -12.56 2.75 14.68
C LYS A 327 -12.15 2.66 13.20
N LEU A 328 -11.54 3.72 12.66
CA LEU A 328 -11.05 3.76 11.28
C LEU A 328 -10.00 2.68 11.03
N MET A 329 -9.13 2.40 12.01
CA MET A 329 -8.03 1.42 11.88
C MET A 329 -8.42 -0.02 12.24
N VAL A 330 -9.64 -0.27 12.74
CA VAL A 330 -10.07 -1.63 13.12
C VAL A 330 -9.90 -2.66 11.99
N PRO A 331 -10.25 -2.38 10.73
CA PRO A 331 -10.04 -3.33 9.64
C PRO A 331 -8.55 -3.70 9.46
N ALA A 332 -7.66 -2.70 9.37
CA ALA A 332 -6.23 -2.91 9.20
C ALA A 332 -5.63 -3.69 10.39
N VAL A 333 -5.93 -3.27 11.62
CA VAL A 333 -5.50 -3.94 12.85
C VAL A 333 -5.96 -5.40 12.89
N THR A 334 -7.19 -5.69 12.46
CA THR A 334 -7.72 -7.07 12.44
C THR A 334 -6.96 -7.94 11.42
N ILE A 335 -6.66 -7.42 10.24
CA ILE A 335 -5.85 -8.13 9.24
C ILE A 335 -4.46 -8.43 9.81
N LEU A 336 -3.80 -7.43 10.40
CA LEU A 336 -2.46 -7.59 10.99
C LEU A 336 -2.43 -8.70 12.04
N VAL A 337 -3.38 -8.71 12.98
CA VAL A 337 -3.44 -9.72 14.05
C VAL A 337 -3.59 -11.12 13.48
N PHE A 338 -4.48 -11.35 12.53
CA PHE A 338 -4.65 -12.67 11.92
C PHE A 338 -3.49 -13.07 11.02
N ALA A 339 -2.91 -12.12 10.29
CA ALA A 339 -1.74 -12.36 9.44
C ALA A 339 -0.50 -12.74 10.25
N TRP A 340 -0.23 -12.05 11.37
CA TRP A 340 0.83 -12.43 12.30
C TRP A 340 0.57 -13.79 12.95
N THR A 341 -0.69 -14.10 13.24
CA THR A 341 -1.05 -15.44 13.76
C THR A 341 -0.72 -16.51 12.73
N LEU A 342 -1.09 -16.31 11.45
CA LEU A 342 -0.77 -17.25 10.37
C LEU A 342 0.75 -17.39 10.17
N LYS A 343 1.49 -16.28 10.23
CA LYS A 343 2.96 -16.29 10.21
C LYS A 343 3.52 -17.12 11.37
N GLY A 344 3.09 -16.85 12.60
CA GLY A 344 3.53 -17.59 13.79
C GLY A 344 3.22 -19.08 13.71
N VAL A 345 2.09 -19.46 13.11
CA VAL A 345 1.76 -20.86 12.81
C VAL A 345 2.73 -21.44 11.78
N GLY A 346 3.06 -20.69 10.72
CA GLY A 346 4.05 -21.09 9.73
C GLY A 346 5.43 -21.31 10.34
N ASP A 347 5.86 -20.41 11.23
CA ASP A 347 7.13 -20.54 11.95
C ASP A 347 7.12 -21.78 12.86
N ALA A 348 6.05 -22.03 13.62
CA ALA A 348 5.89 -23.23 14.45
C ALA A 348 5.87 -24.54 13.64
N MET A 349 5.32 -24.50 12.43
CA MET A 349 5.29 -25.64 11.50
C MET A 349 6.60 -25.84 10.73
N GLY A 350 7.59 -24.94 10.87
CA GLY A 350 8.87 -25.03 10.16
C GLY A 350 8.77 -24.70 8.67
N LEU A 351 7.89 -23.78 8.30
CA LEU A 351 7.63 -23.39 6.90
C LEU A 351 8.90 -22.89 6.20
N ALA A 352 9.63 -21.97 6.83
CA ALA A 352 10.84 -21.38 6.25
C ALA A 352 11.93 -22.43 5.97
N GLN A 353 12.12 -23.37 6.91
CA GLN A 353 13.09 -24.46 6.77
C GLN A 353 12.71 -25.41 5.61
N PHE A 354 11.42 -25.77 5.51
CA PHE A 354 10.95 -26.64 4.43
C PHE A 354 11.13 -25.95 3.07
N VAL A 355 10.68 -24.71 2.92
CA VAL A 355 10.80 -23.96 1.66
C VAL A 355 12.28 -23.76 1.30
N GLY A 356 13.13 -23.40 2.28
CA GLY A 356 14.57 -23.25 2.07
C GLY A 356 15.25 -24.53 1.56
N SER A 357 14.83 -25.71 2.05
CA SER A 357 15.36 -27.00 1.58
C SER A 357 14.99 -27.27 0.11
N VAL A 358 13.74 -27.02 -0.27
CA VAL A 358 13.28 -27.24 -1.64
C VAL A 358 13.94 -26.27 -2.64
N VAL A 359 14.11 -25.01 -2.27
CA VAL A 359 14.73 -23.99 -3.15
C VAL A 359 16.25 -24.16 -3.23
N GLY A 360 16.90 -24.55 -2.11
CA GLY A 360 18.35 -24.75 -2.05
C GLY A 360 18.85 -25.81 -3.03
N ASP A 361 18.07 -26.85 -3.31
CA ASP A 361 18.39 -27.92 -4.25
C ASP A 361 18.28 -27.50 -5.74
N HIS A 362 17.69 -26.32 -6.03
CA HIS A 362 17.38 -25.87 -7.41
C HIS A 362 17.94 -24.47 -7.72
N ALA A 363 19.24 -24.26 -7.51
CA ALA A 363 19.94 -22.99 -7.65
C ALA A 363 19.75 -22.31 -9.04
N SER A 364 19.63 -23.10 -10.12
CA SER A 364 19.39 -22.58 -11.48
C SER A 364 17.99 -22.03 -11.68
N ALA A 365 16.99 -22.47 -10.92
CA ALA A 365 15.61 -21.97 -10.95
C ALA A 365 15.45 -20.66 -10.17
N SER A 366 16.44 -20.28 -9.34
CA SER A 366 16.38 -19.10 -8.45
C SER A 366 16.18 -17.78 -9.21
N ILE A 367 16.59 -17.68 -10.47
CA ILE A 367 16.41 -16.49 -11.34
C ILE A 367 14.92 -16.19 -11.58
N PHE A 368 14.06 -17.20 -11.60
CA PHE A 368 12.64 -17.00 -11.83
C PHE A 368 11.83 -16.68 -10.57
N ILE A 369 12.43 -16.85 -9.37
CA ILE A 369 11.74 -16.65 -8.08
C ILE A 369 11.08 -15.27 -8.00
N PRO A 370 11.76 -14.13 -8.28
CA PRO A 370 11.12 -12.82 -8.17
C PRO A 370 9.91 -12.66 -9.11
N VAL A 371 10.00 -13.19 -10.34
CA VAL A 371 8.89 -13.12 -11.32
C VAL A 371 7.71 -13.95 -10.88
N VAL A 372 7.96 -15.16 -10.38
CA VAL A 372 6.92 -16.05 -9.85
C VAL A 372 6.26 -15.43 -8.63
N LEU A 373 7.04 -14.91 -7.69
CA LEU A 373 6.52 -14.24 -6.50
C LEU A 373 5.71 -13.00 -6.85
N PHE A 374 6.15 -12.19 -7.82
CA PHE A 374 5.36 -11.08 -8.33
C PHE A 374 4.01 -11.55 -8.87
N ALA A 375 4.01 -12.55 -9.75
CA ALA A 375 2.78 -13.06 -10.34
C ALA A 375 1.83 -13.67 -9.30
N VAL A 376 2.36 -14.44 -8.34
CA VAL A 376 1.59 -15.00 -7.22
C VAL A 376 1.02 -13.90 -6.34
N ALA A 377 1.81 -12.86 -6.03
CA ALA A 377 1.36 -11.73 -5.24
C ALA A 377 0.25 -10.95 -5.95
N VAL A 378 0.37 -10.68 -7.26
CA VAL A 378 -0.69 -10.06 -8.07
C VAL A 378 -1.98 -10.87 -8.00
N PHE A 379 -1.90 -12.18 -8.22
CA PHE A 379 -3.06 -13.05 -8.20
C PHE A 379 -3.72 -13.12 -6.82
N LEU A 380 -2.91 -13.26 -5.76
CA LEU A 380 -3.40 -13.34 -4.39
C LEU A 380 -4.06 -12.04 -3.97
N SER A 381 -3.40 -10.90 -4.19
CA SER A 381 -3.92 -9.61 -3.83
C SER A 381 -5.19 -9.23 -4.62
N PHE A 382 -5.23 -9.56 -5.91
CA PHE A 382 -6.45 -9.42 -6.73
C PHE A 382 -7.61 -10.20 -6.14
N SER A 383 -7.36 -11.44 -5.69
CA SER A 383 -8.39 -12.36 -5.19
C SER A 383 -8.89 -11.98 -3.80
N THR A 384 -8.02 -11.42 -2.97
CA THR A 384 -8.32 -11.08 -1.58
C THR A 384 -8.75 -9.62 -1.40
N GLY A 385 -8.43 -8.77 -2.37
CA GLY A 385 -8.66 -7.32 -2.30
C GLY A 385 -7.81 -6.61 -1.26
N THR A 386 -6.63 -7.16 -0.91
CA THR A 386 -5.74 -6.52 0.06
C THR A 386 -4.27 -6.79 -0.21
N SER A 387 -3.50 -5.73 -0.28
CA SER A 387 -2.05 -5.80 -0.30
C SER A 387 -1.50 -6.30 1.04
N TRP A 388 -2.08 -5.86 2.16
CA TRP A 388 -1.62 -6.17 3.53
C TRP A 388 -1.64 -7.67 3.82
N GLY A 389 -2.75 -8.36 3.51
CA GLY A 389 -2.85 -9.81 3.65
C GLY A 389 -1.89 -10.56 2.74
N THR A 390 -1.65 -10.04 1.54
CA THR A 390 -0.76 -10.66 0.55
C THR A 390 0.70 -10.62 1.00
N PHE A 391 1.23 -9.46 1.36
CA PHE A 391 2.63 -9.42 1.79
C PHE A 391 2.84 -10.02 3.18
N ALA A 392 1.84 -10.03 4.05
CA ALA A 392 1.88 -10.73 5.32
C ALA A 392 2.12 -12.25 5.17
N ILE A 393 1.56 -12.85 4.12
CA ILE A 393 1.76 -14.27 3.79
C ILE A 393 3.08 -14.48 3.03
N LEU A 394 3.35 -13.66 2.02
CA LEU A 394 4.41 -13.94 1.06
C LEU A 394 5.79 -13.42 1.47
N VAL A 395 5.90 -12.36 2.29
CA VAL A 395 7.21 -11.83 2.73
C VAL A 395 7.96 -12.85 3.60
N PRO A 396 7.34 -13.51 4.61
CA PRO A 396 8.01 -14.57 5.35
C PRO A 396 8.45 -15.74 4.47
N ILE A 397 7.65 -16.11 3.47
CA ILE A 397 8.01 -17.15 2.49
C ILE A 397 9.21 -16.70 1.66
N ALA A 398 9.17 -15.49 1.12
CA ALA A 398 10.24 -14.93 0.29
C ALA A 398 11.58 -14.83 1.08
N THR A 399 11.54 -14.39 2.33
CA THR A 399 12.74 -14.34 3.18
C THR A 399 13.26 -15.74 3.55
N GLY A 400 12.36 -16.68 3.83
CA GLY A 400 12.72 -18.06 4.16
C GLY A 400 13.33 -18.87 3.00
N MET A 401 13.06 -18.46 1.74
CA MET A 401 13.69 -19.06 0.55
C MET A 401 15.21 -18.81 0.48
N PHE A 402 15.71 -17.77 1.14
CA PHE A 402 17.10 -17.38 1.12
C PHE A 402 17.66 -17.50 2.53
N ALA A 403 18.32 -18.64 2.86
CA ALA A 403 18.91 -18.88 4.16
C ALA A 403 19.86 -17.73 4.54
N ALA A 404 19.95 -17.43 5.83
CA ALA A 404 20.69 -16.30 6.39
C ALA A 404 22.06 -16.10 5.72
N GLY A 405 22.19 -15.00 4.97
CA GLY A 405 23.45 -14.55 4.37
C GLY A 405 23.86 -15.17 3.03
N THR A 406 23.15 -16.16 2.49
CA THR A 406 23.59 -16.85 1.26
C THR A 406 23.33 -16.08 -0.03
N ASN A 407 22.28 -15.27 -0.11
CA ASN A 407 21.95 -14.48 -1.30
C ASN A 407 21.07 -13.26 -0.98
N LEU A 408 21.59 -12.35 -0.17
CA LEU A 408 20.88 -11.18 0.33
C LEU A 408 20.25 -10.33 -0.80
N GLU A 409 20.96 -10.13 -1.91
CA GLU A 409 20.44 -9.32 -3.02
C GLU A 409 19.22 -9.97 -3.68
N MET A 410 19.25 -11.30 -3.87
CA MET A 410 18.09 -12.01 -4.43
C MET A 410 16.90 -12.01 -3.47
N MET A 411 17.16 -12.07 -2.16
CA MET A 411 16.11 -11.92 -1.14
C MET A 411 15.45 -10.54 -1.24
N ILE A 412 16.25 -9.46 -1.33
CA ILE A 412 15.75 -8.09 -1.48
C ILE A 412 14.88 -7.96 -2.75
N ILE A 413 15.36 -8.48 -3.90
CA ILE A 413 14.62 -8.46 -5.16
C ILE A 413 13.30 -9.24 -5.04
N SER A 414 13.33 -10.40 -4.39
CA SER A 414 12.16 -11.27 -4.21
C SER A 414 11.11 -10.64 -3.29
N VAL A 415 11.54 -10.06 -2.17
CA VAL A 415 10.64 -9.32 -1.28
C VAL A 415 10.06 -8.10 -1.99
N SER A 416 10.88 -7.36 -2.74
CA SER A 416 10.39 -6.24 -3.55
C SER A 416 9.35 -6.69 -4.59
N ALA A 417 9.55 -7.86 -5.21
CA ALA A 417 8.59 -8.43 -6.16
C ALA A 417 7.25 -8.77 -5.49
N VAL A 418 7.28 -9.30 -4.26
CA VAL A 418 6.07 -9.54 -3.45
C VAL A 418 5.35 -8.24 -3.17
N LEU A 419 6.05 -7.21 -2.66
CA LEU A 419 5.46 -5.92 -2.32
C LEU A 419 4.84 -5.24 -3.56
N ALA A 420 5.57 -5.23 -4.67
CA ALA A 420 5.11 -4.68 -5.94
C ALA A 420 3.90 -5.44 -6.51
N GLY A 421 3.93 -6.77 -6.44
CA GLY A 421 2.83 -7.63 -6.90
C GLY A 421 1.58 -7.47 -6.04
N ALA A 422 1.74 -7.32 -4.72
CA ALA A 422 0.64 -7.08 -3.80
C ALA A 422 -0.10 -5.78 -4.15
N VAL A 423 0.63 -4.68 -4.35
CA VAL A 423 0.04 -3.39 -4.75
C VAL A 423 -0.60 -3.49 -6.15
N CYS A 424 0.04 -4.19 -7.08
CA CYS A 424 -0.51 -4.38 -8.43
C CYS A 424 -1.86 -5.13 -8.42
N GLY A 425 -1.94 -6.24 -7.68
CA GLY A 425 -3.15 -7.05 -7.57
C GLY A 425 -4.29 -6.31 -6.89
N ASP A 426 -3.97 -5.56 -5.85
CA ASP A 426 -4.90 -4.70 -5.12
C ASP A 426 -5.53 -3.65 -6.04
N HIS A 427 -4.71 -2.92 -6.77
CA HIS A 427 -5.15 -1.91 -7.73
C HIS A 427 -6.11 -2.40 -8.81
N ILE A 428 -6.09 -3.68 -9.18
CA ILE A 428 -7.00 -4.23 -10.20
C ILE A 428 -8.17 -4.99 -9.59
N SER A 429 -8.21 -5.13 -8.26
CA SER A 429 -9.25 -5.89 -7.57
C SER A 429 -10.53 -5.07 -7.38
N PRO A 430 -11.70 -5.59 -7.79
CA PRO A 430 -12.97 -4.92 -7.54
C PRO A 430 -13.43 -4.98 -6.07
N ILE A 431 -12.74 -5.75 -5.23
CA ILE A 431 -13.04 -5.87 -3.79
C ILE A 431 -11.96 -5.22 -2.93
N SER A 432 -11.00 -4.51 -3.55
CA SER A 432 -9.96 -3.78 -2.84
C SER A 432 -10.56 -2.62 -2.03
N ASP A 433 -10.13 -2.50 -0.79
CA ASP A 433 -10.51 -1.42 0.11
C ASP A 433 -10.00 -0.07 -0.38
N THR A 434 -8.74 0.03 -0.87
CA THR A 434 -8.19 1.28 -1.43
C THR A 434 -8.89 1.68 -2.72
N THR A 435 -9.21 0.73 -3.60
CA THR A 435 -9.96 0.99 -4.84
C THR A 435 -11.40 1.44 -4.55
N VAL A 436 -12.06 0.85 -3.53
CA VAL A 436 -13.37 1.31 -3.06
C VAL A 436 -13.28 2.72 -2.48
N MET A 437 -12.28 3.00 -1.63
CA MET A 437 -12.10 4.31 -1.01
C MET A 437 -11.72 5.40 -2.03
N SER A 438 -10.90 5.09 -3.02
CA SER A 438 -10.56 5.99 -4.13
C SER A 438 -11.79 6.32 -4.97
N SER A 439 -12.64 5.33 -5.23
CA SER A 439 -13.94 5.53 -5.90
C SER A 439 -14.85 6.45 -5.10
N ALA A 440 -14.97 6.21 -3.79
CA ALA A 440 -15.77 7.02 -2.88
C ALA A 440 -15.22 8.45 -2.76
N GLY A 441 -13.92 8.63 -2.59
CA GLY A 441 -13.26 9.94 -2.53
C GLY A 441 -13.47 10.76 -3.81
N ALA A 442 -13.33 10.14 -4.97
CA ALA A 442 -13.59 10.75 -6.26
C ALA A 442 -15.09 10.88 -6.56
N GLN A 443 -15.97 10.21 -5.82
CA GLN A 443 -17.38 9.99 -6.19
C GLN A 443 -17.50 9.46 -7.63
N SER A 444 -16.77 8.40 -7.92
CA SER A 444 -16.78 7.69 -9.19
C SER A 444 -17.54 6.39 -9.03
N ASN A 445 -18.27 5.96 -10.05
CA ASN A 445 -18.79 4.61 -10.06
C ASN A 445 -17.63 3.61 -9.91
N HIS A 446 -17.74 2.71 -8.95
CA HIS A 446 -16.65 1.80 -8.57
C HIS A 446 -16.21 0.88 -9.72
N LEU A 447 -17.17 0.31 -10.46
CA LEU A 447 -16.84 -0.57 -11.59
C LEU A 447 -16.20 0.20 -12.75
N ASN A 448 -16.57 1.48 -12.96
CA ASN A 448 -15.90 2.33 -13.93
C ASN A 448 -14.44 2.58 -13.54
N HIS A 449 -14.20 2.84 -12.25
CA HIS A 449 -12.83 3.00 -11.74
C HIS A 449 -12.01 1.73 -11.96
N VAL A 450 -12.49 0.58 -11.49
CA VAL A 450 -11.81 -0.72 -11.65
C VAL A 450 -11.49 -1.02 -13.12
N SER A 451 -12.49 -0.91 -14.01
CA SER A 451 -12.33 -1.25 -15.43
C SER A 451 -11.36 -0.35 -16.18
N THR A 452 -11.31 0.94 -15.82
CA THR A 452 -10.38 1.90 -16.41
C THR A 452 -8.96 1.71 -15.88
N GLN A 453 -8.79 1.51 -14.58
CA GLN A 453 -7.51 1.32 -13.90
C GLN A 453 -6.83 0.02 -14.30
N MET A 454 -7.59 -1.07 -14.42
CA MET A 454 -7.06 -2.40 -14.79
C MET A 454 -6.23 -2.35 -16.07
N GLN A 455 -6.62 -1.56 -17.06
CA GLN A 455 -5.90 -1.46 -18.32
C GLN A 455 -4.53 -0.78 -18.19
N TYR A 456 -4.44 0.22 -17.33
CA TYR A 456 -3.19 0.90 -17.01
C TYR A 456 -2.27 0.01 -16.16
N ALA A 457 -2.83 -0.61 -15.13
CA ALA A 457 -2.11 -1.52 -14.26
C ALA A 457 -1.55 -2.74 -15.03
N ALA A 458 -2.32 -3.29 -15.99
CA ALA A 458 -1.86 -4.41 -16.83
C ALA A 458 -0.61 -4.04 -17.66
N VAL A 459 -0.57 -2.84 -18.25
CA VAL A 459 0.62 -2.37 -18.98
C VAL A 459 1.83 -2.29 -18.03
N THR A 460 1.64 -1.70 -16.86
CA THR A 460 2.71 -1.59 -15.84
C THR A 460 3.15 -2.96 -15.35
N ALA A 461 2.21 -3.90 -15.09
CA ALA A 461 2.51 -5.26 -14.66
C ALA A 461 3.34 -6.05 -15.68
N CYS A 462 3.01 -5.92 -16.97
CA CYS A 462 3.81 -6.55 -18.03
C CYS A 462 5.26 -6.04 -18.05
N VAL A 463 5.45 -4.74 -17.85
CA VAL A 463 6.80 -4.16 -17.75
C VAL A 463 7.51 -4.64 -16.48
N CYS A 464 6.79 -4.79 -15.36
CA CYS A 464 7.36 -5.33 -14.11
C CYS A 464 7.84 -6.77 -14.26
N LEU A 465 7.09 -7.65 -14.96
CA LEU A 465 7.52 -9.03 -15.22
C LEU A 465 8.88 -9.07 -15.94
N VAL A 466 9.04 -8.25 -16.99
CA VAL A 466 10.33 -8.12 -17.69
C VAL A 466 11.40 -7.51 -16.76
N GLY A 467 11.04 -6.50 -16.00
CA GLY A 467 11.94 -5.82 -15.06
C GLY A 467 12.47 -6.77 -13.98
N TYR A 468 11.63 -7.66 -13.41
CA TYR A 468 12.07 -8.64 -12.41
C TYR A 468 12.96 -9.75 -12.99
N LEU A 469 12.78 -10.11 -14.27
CA LEU A 469 13.77 -10.97 -14.97
C LEU A 469 15.13 -10.27 -15.08
N ILE A 470 15.13 -9.00 -15.46
CA ILE A 470 16.36 -8.20 -15.55
C ILE A 470 17.01 -8.05 -14.16
N ALA A 471 16.20 -7.78 -13.10
CA ALA A 471 16.67 -7.67 -11.74
C ALA A 471 17.38 -8.95 -11.26
N ALA A 472 16.76 -10.10 -11.51
CA ALA A 472 17.29 -11.40 -11.09
C ALA A 472 18.61 -11.75 -11.78
N VAL A 473 18.77 -11.35 -13.05
CA VAL A 473 20.00 -11.59 -13.83
C VAL A 473 21.10 -10.59 -13.47
N THR A 474 20.76 -9.30 -13.45
CA THR A 474 21.77 -8.23 -13.31
C THR A 474 22.11 -7.92 -11.86
N ARG A 475 21.19 -8.19 -10.93
CA ARG A 475 21.29 -7.84 -9.50
C ARG A 475 21.66 -6.36 -9.28
N SER A 476 21.23 -5.51 -10.21
CA SER A 476 21.54 -4.08 -10.24
C SER A 476 20.27 -3.26 -10.36
N TRP A 477 19.93 -2.54 -9.31
CA TRP A 477 18.73 -1.71 -9.30
C TRP A 477 18.78 -0.58 -10.35
N TRP A 478 19.94 -0.01 -10.64
CA TRP A 478 20.10 1.02 -11.66
C TRP A 478 19.75 0.52 -13.06
N ILE A 479 20.26 -0.65 -13.42
CA ILE A 479 19.97 -1.27 -14.72
C ILE A 479 18.50 -1.66 -14.77
N THR A 480 18.01 -2.32 -13.74
CA THR A 480 16.60 -2.77 -13.65
C THR A 480 15.63 -1.62 -13.80
N LEU A 481 15.80 -0.58 -12.97
CA LEU A 481 14.90 0.58 -12.98
C LEU A 481 15.03 1.37 -14.28
N GLY A 482 16.25 1.63 -14.74
CA GLY A 482 16.51 2.36 -15.98
C GLY A 482 15.90 1.70 -17.20
N VAL A 483 16.11 0.39 -17.37
CA VAL A 483 15.53 -0.35 -18.50
C VAL A 483 14.00 -0.45 -18.39
N SER A 484 13.45 -0.66 -17.18
CA SER A 484 12.01 -0.75 -16.99
C SER A 484 11.31 0.60 -17.27
N LEU A 485 11.88 1.73 -16.86
CA LEU A 485 11.36 3.06 -17.19
C LEU A 485 11.42 3.34 -18.69
N LEU A 486 12.52 3.01 -19.35
CA LEU A 486 12.65 3.16 -20.81
C LEU A 486 11.64 2.29 -21.56
N LEU A 487 11.44 1.05 -21.12
CA LEU A 487 10.46 0.15 -21.69
C LEU A 487 9.03 0.69 -21.53
N LEU A 488 8.66 1.16 -20.33
CA LEU A 488 7.36 1.80 -20.09
C LEU A 488 7.14 3.01 -21.02
N LEU A 489 8.12 3.90 -21.11
CA LEU A 489 8.04 5.08 -21.97
C LEU A 489 7.93 4.70 -23.45
N ALA A 490 8.67 3.67 -23.89
CA ALA A 490 8.59 3.16 -25.26
C ALA A 490 7.19 2.60 -25.58
N VAL A 491 6.62 1.79 -24.66
CA VAL A 491 5.27 1.25 -24.79
C VAL A 491 4.23 2.38 -24.87
N LEU A 492 4.25 3.33 -23.92
CA LEU A 492 3.29 4.45 -23.89
C LEU A 492 3.40 5.35 -25.13
N THR A 493 4.63 5.65 -25.57
CA THR A 493 4.85 6.47 -26.77
C THR A 493 4.41 5.72 -28.02
N GLY A 494 4.67 4.41 -28.11
CA GLY A 494 4.21 3.55 -29.20
C GLY A 494 2.68 3.51 -29.27
N MET A 495 1.99 3.28 -28.14
CA MET A 495 0.54 3.29 -28.04
C MET A 495 -0.04 4.66 -28.46
N ARG A 496 0.55 5.76 -28.01
CA ARG A 496 0.13 7.10 -28.38
C ARG A 496 0.22 7.34 -29.89
N ARG A 497 1.32 6.95 -30.52
CA ARG A 497 1.50 7.05 -31.99
C ARG A 497 0.52 6.18 -32.74
N PHE A 498 0.28 4.96 -32.27
CA PHE A 498 -0.68 4.05 -32.90
C PHE A 498 -2.11 4.59 -32.81
N CYS A 499 -2.54 5.10 -31.67
CA CYS A 499 -3.85 5.71 -31.49
C CYS A 499 -4.03 6.95 -32.36
N ALA A 500 -3.02 7.82 -32.48
CA ALA A 500 -3.04 9.00 -33.34
C ALA A 500 -3.22 8.59 -34.83
N LYS A 501 -2.44 7.62 -35.30
CA LYS A 501 -2.53 7.13 -36.69
C LYS A 501 -3.90 6.49 -37.02
N LYS A 502 -4.48 5.76 -36.05
CA LYS A 502 -5.83 5.18 -36.21
C LYS A 502 -6.91 6.26 -36.31
N ALA A 503 -6.78 7.36 -35.53
CA ALA A 503 -7.71 8.48 -35.60
C ALA A 503 -7.63 9.26 -36.92
N GLU A 504 -6.46 9.37 -37.53
CA GLU A 504 -6.28 9.97 -38.86
C GLU A 504 -6.87 9.09 -39.98
N ASN A 505 -6.66 7.77 -39.91
CA ASN A 505 -7.18 6.83 -40.91
C ASN A 505 -8.71 6.64 -40.82
N GLY A 506 -9.33 6.82 -39.66
CA GLY A 506 -10.78 6.76 -39.47
C GLY A 506 -11.54 8.03 -39.88
N LYS A 507 -10.82 9.10 -40.23
CA LYS A 507 -11.38 10.34 -40.77
C LYS A 507 -11.31 10.42 -42.31
N LYS A 508 -10.63 9.46 -42.94
CA LYS A 508 -10.64 9.26 -44.39
C LYS A 508 -11.68 8.20 -44.75
#